data_473def0dd8a967d6a440d9e5b50553f3
#
_entry.id   473def0dd8a967d6a440d9e5b50553f3
#
_cell.length_a   1.000
_cell.length_b   1.000
_cell.length_c   1.000
_cell.angle_alpha   90.00
_cell.angle_beta   90.00
_cell.angle_gamma   90.00
#
_symmetry.space_group_name_H-M   'P 1'
#
loop_
_entity.id
_entity.type
_entity.pdbx_description
1 polymer ?
#
loop_
_entity_poly.entity_id
_entity_poly.type
_entity_poly.pdbx_seq_one_letter_code
_entity_poly.pdbx_strand_id
1 'polypeptide(L)'
;HIAPLLEVIDKVINQLHSEFYWGYAPEYYLSAANQCTPSYASHFYNKHMLPIDQVGEMLEMIAPEKKISFDKNYAEEVYRQYNESKSVDDTLVIEELTKAFAGKRILLIGPGKSIIDANEKINKLVSATDVITIGLNTMRLDNDYLLTTRKEIYDKAVKDGLNTIVCSNVSKGGRGNVKILNYANWIEVTDRTHDSSAVI
;
A
#
# COMPACT_ATOMS: atom_id res chain seq x y z
N HIS A 1 11.82 -13.46 17.59
CA HIS A 1 10.92 -12.99 16.52
C HIS A 1 9.93 -11.99 17.11
N ILE A 2 10.17 -10.68 16.85
CA ILE A 2 9.37 -9.57 17.40
C ILE A 2 8.29 -9.12 16.38
N ALA A 3 8.45 -9.41 15.09
CA ALA A 3 7.54 -8.97 14.05
C ALA A 3 6.04 -9.27 14.31
N PRO A 4 5.64 -10.48 14.77
CA PRO A 4 4.23 -10.72 15.07
C PRO A 4 3.70 -9.88 16.24
N LEU A 5 4.54 -9.56 17.22
CA LEU A 5 4.17 -8.71 18.34
C LEU A 5 3.95 -7.26 17.89
N LEU A 6 4.83 -6.75 17.04
CA LEU A 6 4.71 -5.40 16.46
C LEU A 6 3.45 -5.28 15.59
N GLU A 7 3.10 -6.32 14.86
CA GLU A 7 1.88 -6.36 14.07
C GLU A 7 0.62 -6.29 14.96
N VAL A 8 0.60 -7.00 16.09
CA VAL A 8 -0.49 -6.90 17.07
C VAL A 8 -0.55 -5.50 17.70
N ILE A 9 0.60 -4.93 18.03
CA ILE A 9 0.69 -3.56 18.56
C ILE A 9 0.12 -2.56 17.53
N ASP A 10 0.52 -2.67 16.28
CA ASP A 10 0.05 -1.76 15.22
C ASP A 10 -1.46 -1.91 14.96
N LYS A 11 -1.96 -3.12 14.87
CA LYS A 11 -3.36 -3.40 14.54
C LYS A 11 -4.35 -3.23 15.69
N VAL A 12 -3.91 -3.45 16.91
CA VAL A 12 -4.80 -3.45 18.08
C VAL A 12 -4.50 -2.29 19.02
N ILE A 13 -3.23 -2.13 19.43
CA ILE A 13 -2.88 -1.15 20.46
C ILE A 13 -2.89 0.28 19.89
N ASN A 14 -2.49 0.48 18.65
CA ASN A 14 -2.53 1.81 18.02
C ASN A 14 -3.95 2.34 17.83
N GLN A 15 -4.94 1.47 17.65
CA GLN A 15 -6.35 1.92 17.65
C GLN A 15 -6.78 2.44 19.04
N LEU A 16 -6.32 1.78 20.11
CA LEU A 16 -6.52 2.24 21.48
C LEU A 16 -5.70 3.49 21.81
N HIS A 17 -4.52 3.64 21.20
CA HIS A 17 -3.63 4.79 21.41
C HIS A 17 -4.24 6.12 20.92
N SER A 18 -5.10 6.09 19.91
CA SER A 18 -5.85 7.29 19.49
C SER A 18 -6.80 7.80 20.58
N GLU A 19 -7.24 6.93 21.48
CA GLU A 19 -8.11 7.25 22.62
C GLU A 19 -7.31 7.46 23.92
N PHE A 20 -6.13 6.82 24.05
CA PHE A 20 -5.29 6.84 25.24
C PHE A 20 -3.83 7.10 24.88
N TYR A 21 -3.36 8.34 25.09
CA TYR A 21 -1.99 8.73 24.81
C TYR A 21 -0.99 8.05 25.77
N TRP A 22 -0.18 7.12 25.27
CA TRP A 22 0.77 6.33 26.09
C TRP A 22 2.25 6.67 25.84
N GLY A 23 2.56 7.59 24.97
CA GLY A 23 3.95 7.99 24.69
C GLY A 23 4.85 6.92 24.04
N TYR A 24 4.33 5.73 23.77
CA TYR A 24 5.05 4.64 23.09
C TYR A 24 4.57 4.50 21.64
N ALA A 25 5.52 4.44 20.70
CA ALA A 25 5.23 4.23 19.30
C ALA A 25 6.12 3.08 18.75
N PRO A 26 5.54 2.13 17.98
CA PRO A 26 6.28 0.98 17.44
C PRO A 26 7.50 1.38 16.63
N GLU A 27 7.44 2.49 15.90
CA GLU A 27 8.54 3.01 15.11
C GLU A 27 9.77 3.39 15.95
N TYR A 28 9.60 3.82 17.18
CA TYR A 28 10.73 4.12 18.10
C TYR A 28 11.42 2.83 18.55
N TYR A 29 10.64 1.78 18.81
CA TYR A 29 11.19 0.48 19.13
C TYR A 29 12.00 -0.10 17.96
N LEU A 30 11.44 -0.05 16.74
CA LEU A 30 12.13 -0.51 15.53
C LEU A 30 13.43 0.26 15.31
N SER A 31 13.42 1.59 15.50
CA SER A 31 14.61 2.41 15.36
C SER A 31 15.70 2.04 16.36
N ALA A 32 15.32 1.81 17.62
CA ALA A 32 16.23 1.38 18.67
C ALA A 32 16.82 0.00 18.38
N ALA A 33 15.99 -0.96 17.95
CA ALA A 33 16.41 -2.31 17.58
C ALA A 33 17.42 -2.30 16.42
N ASN A 34 17.26 -1.36 15.48
CA ASN A 34 18.13 -1.19 14.31
C ASN A 34 19.25 -0.17 14.52
N GLN A 35 19.43 0.35 15.74
CA GLN A 35 20.49 1.30 16.11
C GLN A 35 20.54 2.54 15.20
N CYS A 36 19.38 3.05 14.78
CA CYS A 36 19.26 4.24 13.97
C CYS A 36 18.36 5.28 14.64
N THR A 37 18.43 6.54 14.16
CA THR A 37 17.56 7.60 14.71
C THR A 37 16.09 7.33 14.40
N PRO A 38 15.16 7.60 15.36
CA PRO A 38 13.72 7.47 15.16
C PRO A 38 13.17 8.25 13.97
N SER A 39 13.87 9.30 13.55
CA SER A 39 13.47 10.11 12.41
C SER A 39 13.34 9.34 11.09
N TYR A 40 14.13 8.27 10.89
CA TYR A 40 13.98 7.40 9.72
C TYR A 40 12.65 6.64 9.76
N ALA A 41 12.33 6.01 10.89
CA ALA A 41 11.07 5.30 11.03
C ALA A 41 9.87 6.23 10.86
N SER A 42 9.90 7.40 11.52
CA SER A 42 8.84 8.41 11.37
C SER A 42 8.71 8.91 9.93
N HIS A 43 9.83 9.04 9.21
CA HIS A 43 9.81 9.44 7.81
C HIS A 43 9.11 8.40 6.93
N PHE A 44 9.48 7.13 7.03
CA PHE A 44 8.86 6.05 6.26
C PHE A 44 7.39 5.86 6.63
N TYR A 45 7.08 5.86 7.93
CA TYR A 45 5.72 5.66 8.42
C TYR A 45 4.77 6.79 8.03
N ASN A 46 5.17 8.05 8.25
CA ASN A 46 4.29 9.20 8.07
C ASN A 46 4.32 9.76 6.64
N LYS A 47 5.49 9.83 5.99
CA LYS A 47 5.59 10.40 4.64
C LYS A 47 5.14 9.42 3.58
N HIS A 48 5.60 8.18 3.66
CA HIS A 48 5.28 7.14 2.68
C HIS A 48 4.10 6.27 3.11
N MET A 49 3.51 6.53 4.30
CA MET A 49 2.35 5.83 4.85
C MET A 49 2.50 4.29 4.82
N LEU A 50 3.73 3.83 5.09
CA LEU A 50 4.07 2.42 4.99
C LEU A 50 3.63 1.65 6.23
N PRO A 51 3.20 0.38 6.07
CA PRO A 51 2.95 -0.50 7.19
C PRO A 51 4.24 -0.72 8.01
N ILE A 52 4.09 -1.02 9.29
CA ILE A 52 5.19 -1.12 10.25
C ILE A 52 6.20 -2.23 9.90
N ASP A 53 5.76 -3.29 9.26
CA ASP A 53 6.62 -4.38 8.77
C ASP A 53 7.56 -3.89 7.65
N GLN A 54 7.06 -3.11 6.70
CA GLN A 54 7.88 -2.52 5.64
C GLN A 54 8.84 -1.47 6.18
N VAL A 55 8.40 -0.67 7.17
CA VAL A 55 9.29 0.25 7.89
C VAL A 55 10.43 -0.54 8.54
N GLY A 56 10.12 -1.67 9.19
CA GLY A 56 11.13 -2.55 9.80
C GLY A 56 12.16 -3.04 8.79
N GLU A 57 11.73 -3.54 7.62
CA GLU A 57 12.63 -4.00 6.55
C GLU A 57 13.57 -2.90 6.06
N MET A 58 13.08 -1.66 5.91
CA MET A 58 13.94 -0.54 5.51
C MET A 58 14.91 -0.11 6.60
N LEU A 59 14.51 -0.16 7.87
CA LEU A 59 15.43 0.12 8.97
C LEU A 59 16.52 -0.94 9.08
N GLU A 60 16.24 -2.20 8.75
CA GLU A 60 17.26 -3.26 8.64
C GLU A 60 18.28 -2.95 7.53
N MET A 61 17.87 -2.31 6.43
CA MET A 61 18.80 -1.84 5.40
C MET A 61 19.71 -0.71 5.90
N ILE A 62 19.24 0.14 6.81
CA ILE A 62 20.01 1.23 7.43
C ILE A 62 20.94 0.75 8.54
N ALA A 63 20.54 -0.29 9.27
CA ALA A 63 21.21 -0.79 10.47
C ALA A 63 22.75 -0.99 10.33
N PRO A 64 23.27 -1.54 9.21
CA PRO A 64 24.73 -1.71 9.03
C PRO A 64 25.52 -0.41 9.12
N GLU A 65 24.93 0.71 8.73
CA GLU A 65 25.57 2.02 8.72
C GLU A 65 25.47 2.77 10.07
N LYS A 66 24.68 2.28 11.02
CA LYS A 66 24.46 2.89 12.34
C LYS A 66 24.18 4.38 12.29
N LYS A 67 23.25 4.79 11.43
CA LYS A 67 22.90 6.20 11.19
C LYS A 67 22.22 6.81 12.40
N ILE A 68 22.95 7.58 13.20
CA ILE A 68 22.44 8.30 14.37
C ILE A 68 21.88 9.68 14.04
N SER A 69 22.24 10.27 12.91
CA SER A 69 21.67 11.52 12.39
C SER A 69 20.76 11.24 11.19
N PHE A 70 19.65 11.97 11.10
CA PHE A 70 18.72 11.84 9.98
C PHE A 70 19.23 12.57 8.74
N ASP A 71 19.20 11.87 7.62
CA ASP A 71 19.45 12.41 6.29
C ASP A 71 18.25 12.05 5.39
N LYS A 72 17.53 13.09 4.95
CA LYS A 72 16.33 12.92 4.12
C LYS A 72 16.66 12.26 2.77
N ASN A 73 17.76 12.68 2.12
CA ASN A 73 18.14 12.16 0.81
C ASN A 73 18.52 10.68 0.90
N TYR A 74 19.24 10.32 1.96
CA TYR A 74 19.57 8.93 2.23
C TYR A 74 18.30 8.09 2.52
N ALA A 75 17.34 8.63 3.28
CA ALA A 75 16.07 7.94 3.52
C ALA A 75 15.31 7.67 2.21
N GLU A 76 15.23 8.65 1.31
CA GLU A 76 14.59 8.48 0.00
C GLU A 76 15.34 7.45 -0.87
N GLU A 77 16.66 7.43 -0.82
CA GLU A 77 17.46 6.42 -1.52
C GLU A 77 17.20 5.01 -0.99
N VAL A 78 17.11 4.83 0.33
CA VAL A 78 16.75 3.54 0.93
C VAL A 78 15.34 3.11 0.49
N TYR A 79 14.38 4.03 0.49
CA TYR A 79 13.03 3.77 0.01
C TYR A 79 13.02 3.34 -1.47
N ARG A 80 13.78 4.02 -2.32
CA ARG A 80 13.92 3.67 -3.74
C ARG A 80 14.51 2.26 -3.90
N GLN A 81 15.62 1.97 -3.21
CA GLN A 81 16.27 0.65 -3.24
C GLN A 81 15.36 -0.46 -2.72
N TYR A 82 14.59 -0.19 -1.67
CA TYR A 82 13.60 -1.12 -1.14
C TYR A 82 12.56 -1.48 -2.21
N ASN A 83 11.95 -0.49 -2.86
CA ASN A 83 10.97 -0.72 -3.91
C ASN A 83 11.58 -1.46 -5.11
N GLU A 84 12.79 -1.10 -5.53
CA GLU A 84 13.51 -1.81 -6.60
C GLU A 84 13.75 -3.29 -6.25
N SER A 85 14.12 -3.57 -5.00
CA SER A 85 14.31 -4.96 -4.53
C SER A 85 13.04 -5.80 -4.56
N LYS A 86 11.88 -5.16 -4.52
CA LYS A 86 10.55 -5.78 -4.59
C LYS A 86 10.00 -5.82 -6.03
N SER A 87 10.65 -5.19 -7.00
CA SER A 87 10.19 -5.12 -8.38
C SER A 87 10.05 -6.51 -9.03
N VAL A 88 9.06 -6.60 -9.91
CA VAL A 88 8.79 -7.77 -10.76
C VAL A 88 8.71 -7.34 -12.23
N ASP A 89 8.84 -8.27 -13.17
CA ASP A 89 8.52 -7.96 -14.56
C ASP A 89 6.99 -7.92 -14.72
N ASP A 90 6.45 -6.72 -14.88
CA ASP A 90 5.02 -6.45 -15.02
C ASP A 90 4.58 -6.12 -16.46
N THR A 91 5.48 -6.26 -17.43
CA THR A 91 5.24 -5.92 -18.85
C THR A 91 3.98 -6.58 -19.39
N LEU A 92 3.84 -7.90 -19.20
CA LEU A 92 2.67 -8.63 -19.68
C LEU A 92 1.37 -8.21 -18.98
N VAL A 93 1.45 -7.88 -17.70
CA VAL A 93 0.30 -7.40 -16.91
C VAL A 93 -0.14 -6.03 -17.42
N ILE A 94 0.80 -5.14 -17.70
CA ILE A 94 0.51 -3.81 -18.28
C ILE A 94 -0.17 -3.97 -19.65
N GLU A 95 0.35 -4.83 -20.52
CA GLU A 95 -0.25 -5.08 -21.83
C GLU A 95 -1.68 -5.63 -21.71
N GLU A 96 -1.90 -6.57 -20.81
CA GLU A 96 -3.22 -7.16 -20.54
C GLU A 96 -4.22 -6.10 -20.06
N LEU A 97 -3.83 -5.32 -19.04
CA LEU A 97 -4.69 -4.26 -18.52
C LEU A 97 -4.93 -3.16 -19.54
N THR A 98 -3.92 -2.79 -20.33
CA THR A 98 -4.07 -1.82 -21.42
C THR A 98 -5.12 -2.28 -22.44
N LYS A 99 -5.08 -3.55 -22.84
CA LYS A 99 -6.09 -4.12 -23.75
C LYS A 99 -7.47 -4.17 -23.12
N ALA A 100 -7.56 -4.56 -21.84
CA ALA A 100 -8.83 -4.65 -21.13
C ALA A 100 -9.50 -3.27 -20.94
N PHE A 101 -8.70 -2.22 -20.75
CA PHE A 101 -9.19 -0.87 -20.45
C PHE A 101 -9.36 0.00 -21.71
N ALA A 102 -8.83 -0.42 -22.86
CA ALA A 102 -8.88 0.34 -24.09
C ALA A 102 -10.33 0.70 -24.48
N GLY A 103 -10.62 1.99 -24.68
CA GLY A 103 -11.93 2.50 -25.05
C GLY A 103 -13.01 2.39 -23.97
N LYS A 104 -12.66 2.03 -22.74
CA LYS A 104 -13.56 1.95 -21.60
C LYS A 104 -13.50 3.22 -20.75
N ARG A 105 -14.60 3.56 -20.11
CA ARG A 105 -14.64 4.54 -19.02
C ARG A 105 -14.27 3.84 -17.71
N ILE A 106 -13.47 4.49 -16.87
CA ILE A 106 -13.05 3.93 -15.60
C ILE A 106 -13.80 4.63 -14.47
N LEU A 107 -14.47 3.86 -13.62
CA LEU A 107 -15.10 4.32 -12.38
C LEU A 107 -14.22 3.90 -11.18
N LEU A 108 -13.59 4.89 -10.56
CA LEU A 108 -12.80 4.68 -9.34
C LEU A 108 -13.69 4.85 -8.11
N ILE A 109 -13.69 3.85 -7.22
CA ILE A 109 -14.53 3.81 -6.01
C ILE A 109 -13.60 3.78 -4.79
N GLY A 110 -13.43 4.93 -4.12
CA GLY A 110 -12.63 5.04 -2.90
C GLY A 110 -13.41 4.64 -1.63
N PRO A 111 -12.76 4.54 -0.45
CA PRO A 111 -13.38 4.11 0.81
C PRO A 111 -14.16 5.22 1.54
N GLY A 112 -14.49 6.32 0.88
CA GLY A 112 -15.18 7.46 1.49
C GLY A 112 -16.62 7.15 1.91
N LYS A 113 -17.12 7.79 2.98
CA LYS A 113 -18.51 7.62 3.47
C LYS A 113 -19.56 7.99 2.42
N SER A 114 -19.24 8.89 1.50
CA SER A 114 -20.12 9.28 0.37
C SER A 114 -20.53 8.14 -0.56
N ILE A 115 -19.86 7.00 -0.52
CA ILE A 115 -20.27 5.79 -1.25
C ILE A 115 -21.69 5.37 -0.85
N ILE A 116 -22.03 5.50 0.43
CA ILE A 116 -23.35 5.10 0.96
C ILE A 116 -24.44 5.94 0.28
N ASP A 117 -24.23 7.26 0.21
CA ASP A 117 -25.19 8.20 -0.37
C ASP A 117 -25.24 8.12 -1.90
N ALA A 118 -24.12 7.73 -2.54
CA ALA A 118 -24.00 7.60 -3.99
C ALA A 118 -24.34 6.20 -4.53
N ASN A 119 -24.73 5.26 -3.69
CA ASN A 119 -24.83 3.84 -4.04
C ASN A 119 -25.75 3.58 -5.26
N GLU A 120 -26.89 4.26 -5.37
CA GLU A 120 -27.77 4.12 -6.53
C GLU A 120 -27.13 4.59 -7.84
N LYS A 121 -26.37 5.71 -7.79
CA LYS A 121 -25.65 6.24 -8.96
C LYS A 121 -24.53 5.30 -9.37
N ILE A 122 -23.81 4.75 -8.39
CA ILE A 122 -22.74 3.78 -8.61
C ILE A 122 -23.31 2.53 -9.28
N ASN A 123 -24.41 1.97 -8.76
CA ASN A 123 -25.02 0.76 -9.32
C ASN A 123 -25.49 0.96 -10.77
N LYS A 124 -26.01 2.15 -11.12
CA LYS A 124 -26.37 2.47 -12.52
C LYS A 124 -25.14 2.51 -13.43
N LEU A 125 -23.99 3.02 -12.94
CA LEU A 125 -22.75 3.10 -13.73
C LEU A 125 -22.10 1.72 -13.86
N VAL A 126 -22.10 0.91 -12.81
CA VAL A 126 -21.55 -0.47 -12.82
C VAL A 126 -22.26 -1.33 -13.86
N SER A 127 -23.58 -1.10 -14.07
CA SER A 127 -24.35 -1.86 -15.05
C SER A 127 -24.08 -1.47 -16.51
N ALA A 128 -23.26 -0.43 -16.77
CA ALA A 128 -22.96 0.00 -18.12
C ALA A 128 -21.80 -0.83 -18.71
N THR A 129 -22.01 -1.35 -19.93
CA THR A 129 -21.06 -2.28 -20.58
C THR A 129 -19.74 -1.64 -21.01
N ASP A 130 -19.66 -0.31 -21.05
CA ASP A 130 -18.46 0.46 -21.38
C ASP A 130 -17.72 1.01 -20.16
N VAL A 131 -18.14 0.65 -18.96
CA VAL A 131 -17.53 1.06 -17.69
C VAL A 131 -16.77 -0.09 -17.07
N ILE A 132 -15.55 0.17 -16.62
CA ILE A 132 -14.77 -0.71 -15.74
C ILE A 132 -14.73 -0.07 -14.36
N THR A 133 -15.03 -0.85 -13.36
CA THR A 133 -15.07 -0.42 -11.95
C THR A 133 -13.81 -0.88 -11.22
N ILE A 134 -13.14 0.05 -10.54
CA ILE A 134 -11.96 -0.23 -9.73
C ILE A 134 -12.20 0.27 -8.31
N GLY A 135 -12.31 -0.64 -7.35
CA GLY A 135 -12.35 -0.31 -5.93
C GLY A 135 -10.95 0.01 -5.40
N LEU A 136 -10.79 1.17 -4.76
CA LEU A 136 -9.53 1.58 -4.14
C LEU A 136 -9.58 1.24 -2.64
N ASN A 137 -8.81 0.23 -2.21
CA ASN A 137 -8.83 -0.25 -0.82
C ASN A 137 -10.26 -0.53 -0.28
N THR A 138 -11.22 -0.77 -1.18
CA THR A 138 -12.65 -0.96 -0.86
C THR A 138 -13.14 -2.23 -1.52
N MET A 139 -13.50 -3.21 -0.71
CA MET A 139 -14.02 -4.49 -1.18
C MET A 139 -15.51 -4.39 -1.48
N ARG A 140 -15.86 -4.28 -2.75
CA ARG A 140 -17.22 -4.52 -3.26
C ARG A 140 -17.14 -5.72 -4.20
N LEU A 141 -18.10 -6.63 -4.08
CA LEU A 141 -18.13 -7.85 -4.90
C LEU A 141 -18.50 -7.58 -6.37
N ASP A 142 -19.05 -6.40 -6.64
CA ASP A 142 -19.48 -5.93 -7.96
C ASP A 142 -18.41 -5.08 -8.68
N ASN A 143 -17.21 -4.92 -8.11
CA ASN A 143 -16.10 -4.27 -8.81
C ASN A 143 -15.46 -5.26 -9.81
N ASP A 144 -15.11 -4.76 -11.00
CA ASP A 144 -14.32 -5.53 -11.97
C ASP A 144 -12.91 -5.79 -11.45
N TYR A 145 -12.33 -4.80 -10.75
CA TYR A 145 -11.02 -4.88 -10.14
C TYR A 145 -11.01 -4.25 -8.74
N LEU A 146 -10.13 -4.77 -7.89
CA LEU A 146 -9.72 -4.14 -6.64
C LEU A 146 -8.27 -3.71 -6.74
N LEU A 147 -7.98 -2.42 -6.57
CA LEU A 147 -6.62 -1.90 -6.38
C LEU A 147 -6.35 -1.71 -4.89
N THR A 148 -5.31 -2.34 -4.37
CA THR A 148 -4.96 -2.23 -2.96
C THR A 148 -3.47 -2.18 -2.71
N THR A 149 -3.07 -1.35 -1.76
CA THR A 149 -1.73 -1.27 -1.16
C THR A 149 -1.66 -1.96 0.20
N ARG A 150 -2.80 -2.43 0.72
CA ARG A 150 -2.94 -3.02 2.06
C ARG A 150 -2.96 -4.53 2.01
N LYS A 151 -2.02 -5.14 2.73
CA LYS A 151 -1.86 -6.59 2.75
C LYS A 151 -3.11 -7.32 3.26
N GLU A 152 -3.78 -6.79 4.28
CA GLU A 152 -4.98 -7.42 4.85
C GLU A 152 -6.13 -7.46 3.84
N ILE A 153 -6.30 -6.38 3.07
CA ILE A 153 -7.31 -6.30 2.01
C ILE A 153 -6.95 -7.26 0.87
N TYR A 154 -5.66 -7.30 0.51
CA TYR A 154 -5.13 -8.22 -0.50
C TYR A 154 -5.39 -9.68 -0.12
N ASP A 155 -5.01 -10.11 1.08
CA ASP A 155 -5.15 -11.49 1.54
C ASP A 155 -6.64 -11.92 1.53
N LYS A 156 -7.54 -11.02 1.93
CA LYS A 156 -8.98 -11.25 1.87
C LYS A 156 -9.50 -11.32 0.44
N ALA A 157 -9.09 -10.40 -0.42
CA ALA A 157 -9.51 -10.36 -1.83
C ALA A 157 -9.09 -11.63 -2.59
N VAL A 158 -7.87 -12.10 -2.35
CA VAL A 158 -7.37 -13.36 -2.93
C VAL A 158 -8.22 -14.56 -2.45
N LYS A 159 -8.57 -14.60 -1.17
CA LYS A 159 -9.42 -15.65 -0.61
C LYS A 159 -10.83 -15.63 -1.22
N ASP A 160 -11.36 -14.45 -1.46
CA ASP A 160 -12.69 -14.25 -2.05
C ASP A 160 -12.68 -14.35 -3.59
N GLY A 161 -11.52 -14.57 -4.21
CA GLY A 161 -11.38 -14.77 -5.67
C GLY A 161 -11.55 -13.50 -6.50
N LEU A 162 -11.38 -12.31 -5.91
CA LEU A 162 -11.55 -11.03 -6.60
C LEU A 162 -10.38 -10.73 -7.55
N ASN A 163 -10.66 -10.11 -8.71
CA ASN A 163 -9.63 -9.57 -9.58
C ASN A 163 -8.91 -8.45 -8.84
N THR A 164 -7.64 -8.66 -8.50
CA THR A 164 -6.90 -7.75 -7.64
C THR A 164 -5.67 -7.20 -8.35
N ILE A 165 -5.49 -5.89 -8.31
CA ILE A 165 -4.28 -5.18 -8.72
C ILE A 165 -3.55 -4.78 -7.43
N VAL A 166 -2.29 -5.17 -7.32
CA VAL A 166 -1.49 -4.95 -6.12
C VAL A 166 -0.07 -4.53 -6.48
N CYS A 167 0.55 -3.72 -5.63
CA CYS A 167 1.95 -3.34 -5.82
C CYS A 167 2.89 -4.50 -5.47
N SER A 168 4.01 -4.60 -6.18
CA SER A 168 5.05 -5.59 -5.99
C SER A 168 5.68 -5.59 -4.58
N ASN A 169 5.62 -4.47 -3.86
CA ASN A 169 6.06 -4.39 -2.47
C ASN A 169 5.10 -5.06 -1.47
N VAL A 170 3.83 -5.27 -1.85
CA VAL A 170 2.83 -5.97 -1.03
C VAL A 170 2.87 -7.48 -1.28
N SER A 171 3.03 -7.88 -2.54
CA SER A 171 3.12 -9.30 -2.92
C SER A 171 3.95 -9.48 -4.19
N LYS A 172 4.79 -10.53 -4.23
CA LYS A 172 5.55 -10.94 -5.42
C LYS A 172 4.94 -12.12 -6.16
N GLY A 173 3.94 -12.77 -5.56
CA GLY A 173 3.32 -13.98 -6.10
C GLY A 173 1.92 -13.70 -6.64
N GLY A 174 1.78 -13.49 -7.96
CA GLY A 174 0.49 -13.45 -8.63
C GLY A 174 0.00 -14.86 -8.93
N ARG A 175 -1.23 -15.20 -8.50
CA ARG A 175 -1.94 -16.42 -8.89
C ARG A 175 -3.32 -16.06 -9.42
N GLY A 176 -3.66 -16.57 -10.60
CA GLY A 176 -5.01 -16.42 -11.15
C GLY A 176 -5.42 -14.96 -11.36
N ASN A 177 -6.31 -14.48 -10.51
CA ASN A 177 -6.93 -13.15 -10.63
C ASN A 177 -6.06 -12.00 -10.07
N VAL A 178 -4.81 -12.24 -9.68
CA VAL A 178 -3.92 -11.22 -9.11
C VAL A 178 -3.01 -10.67 -10.19
N LYS A 179 -3.04 -9.35 -10.36
CA LYS A 179 -2.17 -8.56 -11.24
C LYS A 179 -1.18 -7.79 -10.38
N ILE A 180 0.11 -8.05 -10.53
CA ILE A 180 1.16 -7.38 -9.77
C ILE A 180 1.80 -6.33 -10.66
N LEU A 181 1.89 -5.11 -10.13
CA LEU A 181 2.47 -3.97 -10.83
C LEU A 181 3.52 -3.28 -9.93
N ASN A 182 4.50 -2.64 -10.56
CA ASN A 182 5.53 -1.87 -9.85
C ASN A 182 5.13 -0.40 -9.64
N TYR A 183 3.83 -0.10 -9.47
CA TYR A 183 3.38 1.30 -9.48
C TYR A 183 3.97 2.17 -8.35
N ALA A 184 4.51 1.60 -7.28
CA ALA A 184 5.27 2.36 -6.30
C ALA A 184 6.52 3.02 -6.90
N ASN A 185 7.06 2.46 -7.99
CA ASN A 185 8.23 2.97 -8.70
C ASN A 185 7.85 3.97 -9.81
N TRP A 186 6.57 4.02 -10.22
CA TRP A 186 6.12 4.94 -11.28
C TRP A 186 5.85 6.35 -10.78
N ILE A 187 5.62 6.48 -9.49
CA ILE A 187 5.33 7.75 -8.88
C ILE A 187 6.65 8.35 -8.47
N GLU A 188 7.19 9.26 -9.29
CA GLU A 188 8.21 10.17 -8.78
C GLU A 188 7.68 10.82 -7.53
N VAL A 189 8.40 10.63 -6.44
CA VAL A 189 7.97 10.99 -5.10
C VAL A 189 7.69 12.49 -5.05
N THR A 190 6.50 12.88 -5.41
CA THR A 190 5.97 14.17 -4.97
C THR A 190 5.73 14.08 -3.47
N ASP A 191 5.95 15.16 -2.72
CA ASP A 191 5.82 15.21 -1.26
C ASP A 191 4.40 14.83 -0.71
N ARG A 192 3.56 14.17 -1.52
CA ARG A 192 2.16 13.85 -1.25
C ARG A 192 1.72 12.46 -1.71
N THR A 193 2.62 11.50 -1.79
CA THR A 193 2.22 10.12 -2.10
C THR A 193 1.46 9.51 -0.93
N HIS A 194 0.21 9.18 -1.14
CA HIS A 194 -0.57 8.30 -0.27
C HIS A 194 -1.36 7.31 -1.15
N ASP A 195 -2.03 6.37 -0.52
CA ASP A 195 -2.68 5.21 -1.16
C ASP A 195 -3.49 5.52 -2.44
N SER A 196 -4.06 6.71 -2.52
CA SER A 196 -4.88 7.13 -3.67
C SER A 196 -4.06 7.74 -4.81
N SER A 197 -2.80 8.12 -4.60
CA SER A 197 -1.97 8.74 -5.65
C SER A 197 -1.40 7.73 -6.64
N ALA A 198 -1.45 6.44 -6.33
CA ALA A 198 -1.11 5.36 -7.26
C ALA A 198 -2.07 5.24 -8.46
N VAL A 199 -3.10 6.09 -8.53
CA VAL A 199 -4.20 5.98 -9.50
C VAL A 199 -4.24 7.17 -10.47
N ILE A 200 -3.38 8.16 -10.29
CA ILE A 200 -3.23 9.29 -11.19
C ILE A 200 -2.17 8.99 -12.23
#